data_ee3c4b70486f5dc8cc0a70e94f366289
#
_entry.id   ee3c4b70486f5dc8cc0a70e94f366289
#
_cell.length_a   1.000
_cell.length_b   1.000
_cell.length_c   1.000
_cell.angle_alpha   90.00
_cell.angle_beta   90.00
_cell.angle_gamma   90.00
#
_symmetry.space_group_name_H-M   'P 1'
#
loop_
_entity.id
_entity.type
_entity.pdbx_description
1 polymer ?
#
loop_
_entity_poly.entity_id
_entity_poly.type
_entity_poly.pdbx_seq_one_letter_code
_entity_poly.pdbx_strand_id
1 'polypeptide(L)'
;MKIAIAQLNIRSGQIDHNLNSMKQKIDQAVLDQADIIVFPEMCVGGYLLSDLFLQKSYISQLLKANDLIKSWSKDIGIIWGNISHFDELKGNRDGRYNRYNTAFFAYQGEWVKKENNHLNGHYFKHCLPDYRFFDDSRYFKSGMDYALENHIELKDSINPFIFEKDHQITRIGLEVCEDLWSKDYNVNPTAIYVDHKVDFIINISSSPWTLNKELSREKRIKEHVQIHGDKMVPLVYVNACGMQNNGKNVLVFDGDSTIYQKDGRVLAQLNDDFNEDCQVFDLKQTYQTHITHNKLLNALVVAIREFDQQVLTFKPKWIIGLSGGIDSSVNVALLCMALGSDRVIGYNMASRYNQAKTKNIAYETAKKLNVEYYAGSIEQLVQATENTLIEYNINPVEGLAYENIQARLRGHLLSSFASYKGGVICNNGNKVECALGYATLYGDTIGALSPLGDCTKLQVFELAKSINDYYQDEIINQNLIPSITEGKIEFGFAPSAELRDNQIDPMKWGYHDWLVQYFIQYPSHNILDWLKIYQSGEWRKTEVASWMIYYGLDNPKAFIEDIRWFMKSWHSAIFKRIQFPPIVTISRGSFGFDYRESQIPYIENHETKELIETILKGEA
;
A
#
# COMPACT_ATOMS: atom_id res chain seq x y z
N MET A 1 -27.94 12.76 18.31
CA MET A 1 -26.53 13.06 18.49
C MET A 1 -25.90 13.30 17.13
N LYS A 2 -25.21 14.40 17.00
CA LYS A 2 -24.46 14.78 15.78
C LYS A 2 -22.99 14.48 15.96
N ILE A 3 -22.41 13.68 15.08
CA ILE A 3 -20.99 13.30 15.12
C ILE A 3 -20.28 13.87 13.88
N ALA A 4 -19.23 14.64 14.11
CA ALA A 4 -18.29 15.03 13.07
C ALA A 4 -17.26 13.90 12.88
N ILE A 5 -17.10 13.44 11.65
CA ILE A 5 -16.06 12.49 11.26
C ILE A 5 -15.02 13.27 10.47
N ALA A 6 -13.76 13.20 10.91
CA ALA A 6 -12.64 13.90 10.27
C ALA A 6 -11.59 12.90 9.80
N GLN A 7 -11.60 12.51 8.52
CA GLN A 7 -10.48 11.80 7.92
C GLN A 7 -9.39 12.79 7.53
N LEU A 8 -8.19 12.59 8.08
CA LEU A 8 -7.06 13.49 7.93
C LEU A 8 -5.98 12.90 7.04
N ASN A 9 -5.36 13.74 6.23
CA ASN A 9 -4.06 13.46 5.59
C ASN A 9 -2.94 13.67 6.62
N ILE A 10 -2.62 12.60 7.35
CA ILE A 10 -1.66 12.64 8.44
C ILE A 10 -0.24 12.67 7.87
N ARG A 11 0.46 13.78 8.08
CA ARG A 11 1.87 13.91 7.69
C ARG A 11 2.77 13.32 8.76
N SER A 12 3.44 12.22 8.42
CA SER A 12 4.33 11.50 9.33
C SER A 12 5.43 12.39 9.89
N GLY A 13 5.53 12.46 11.22
CA GLY A 13 6.54 13.26 11.92
C GLY A 13 6.27 14.76 12.01
N GLN A 14 5.23 15.30 11.36
CA GLN A 14 4.92 16.73 11.30
C GLN A 14 3.83 17.13 12.31
N ILE A 15 4.14 17.04 13.61
CA ILE A 15 3.18 17.23 14.71
C ILE A 15 2.42 18.56 14.57
N ASP A 16 3.13 19.69 14.37
CA ASP A 16 2.50 21.02 14.29
C ASP A 16 1.51 21.13 13.12
N HIS A 17 1.86 20.53 11.96
CA HIS A 17 0.97 20.51 10.81
C HIS A 17 -0.30 19.74 11.11
N ASN A 18 -0.18 18.56 11.69
CA ASN A 18 -1.32 17.70 12.03
C ASN A 18 -2.22 18.35 13.08
N LEU A 19 -1.62 18.97 14.12
CA LEU A 19 -2.37 19.71 15.15
C LEU A 19 -3.11 20.91 14.56
N ASN A 20 -2.52 21.66 13.63
CA ASN A 20 -3.18 22.76 12.96
C ASN A 20 -4.38 22.28 12.11
N SER A 21 -4.23 21.18 11.36
CA SER A 21 -5.34 20.58 10.62
C SER A 21 -6.47 20.12 11.57
N MET A 22 -6.12 19.42 12.66
CA MET A 22 -7.10 19.02 13.68
C MET A 22 -7.85 20.22 14.25
N LYS A 23 -7.14 21.28 14.62
CA LYS A 23 -7.74 22.50 15.21
C LYS A 23 -8.76 23.13 14.26
N GLN A 24 -8.42 23.25 12.97
CA GLN A 24 -9.34 23.79 11.96
C GLN A 24 -10.63 22.95 11.86
N LYS A 25 -10.49 21.61 11.86
CA LYS A 25 -11.66 20.70 11.81
C LYS A 25 -12.50 20.79 13.10
N ILE A 26 -11.86 20.94 14.26
CA ILE A 26 -12.58 21.14 15.54
C ILE A 26 -13.38 22.43 15.50
N ASP A 27 -12.77 23.55 15.07
CA ASP A 27 -13.45 24.84 15.01
C ASP A 27 -14.63 24.80 14.05
N GLN A 28 -14.49 24.13 12.90
CA GLN A 28 -15.60 23.94 11.97
C GLN A 28 -16.71 23.07 12.56
N ALA A 29 -16.37 21.95 13.22
CA ALA A 29 -17.35 21.07 13.84
C ALA A 29 -18.15 21.74 14.95
N VAL A 30 -17.53 22.68 15.71
CA VAL A 30 -18.23 23.52 16.69
C VAL A 30 -19.25 24.44 16.00
N LEU A 31 -18.83 25.11 14.89
CA LEU A 31 -19.75 25.95 14.11
C LEU A 31 -20.92 25.16 13.52
N ASP A 32 -20.69 23.93 13.10
CA ASP A 32 -21.70 23.02 12.56
C ASP A 32 -22.54 22.31 13.65
N GLN A 33 -22.31 22.69 14.93
CA GLN A 33 -23.02 22.17 16.09
C GLN A 33 -22.92 20.65 16.26
N ALA A 34 -21.76 20.08 16.03
CA ALA A 34 -21.50 18.69 16.35
C ALA A 34 -21.40 18.49 17.88
N ASP A 35 -21.83 17.33 18.35
CA ASP A 35 -21.69 16.95 19.76
C ASP A 35 -20.30 16.39 20.04
N ILE A 36 -19.79 15.63 19.09
CA ILE A 36 -18.48 14.97 19.15
C ILE A 36 -17.79 15.11 17.78
N ILE A 37 -16.47 15.32 17.78
CA ILE A 37 -15.60 15.14 16.61
C ILE A 37 -14.67 13.96 16.83
N VAL A 38 -14.47 13.14 15.79
CA VAL A 38 -13.64 11.93 15.83
C VAL A 38 -12.54 12.02 14.79
N PHE A 39 -11.28 11.81 15.24
CA PHE A 39 -10.09 11.77 14.44
C PHE A 39 -9.52 10.35 14.34
N PRO A 40 -8.68 10.04 13.33
CA PRO A 40 -8.07 8.74 13.14
C PRO A 40 -7.11 8.32 14.25
N GLU A 41 -6.71 7.03 14.22
CA GLU A 41 -5.59 6.47 14.98
C GLU A 41 -4.30 7.23 14.69
N MET A 42 -3.48 7.50 15.72
CA MET A 42 -2.15 8.14 15.62
C MET A 42 -2.14 9.44 14.80
N CYS A 43 -3.23 10.19 14.82
CA CYS A 43 -3.42 11.39 13.98
C CYS A 43 -2.50 12.57 14.32
N VAL A 44 -1.84 12.55 15.48
CA VAL A 44 -0.91 13.61 15.90
C VAL A 44 0.47 13.44 15.28
N GLY A 45 1.05 12.25 15.34
CA GLY A 45 2.42 12.01 14.89
C GLY A 45 2.52 11.25 13.57
N GLY A 46 1.53 10.44 13.24
CA GLY A 46 1.54 9.43 12.19
C GLY A 46 1.71 8.03 12.75
N TYR A 47 1.32 7.03 11.95
CA TYR A 47 1.35 5.63 12.35
C TYR A 47 2.65 4.92 11.92
N LEU A 48 3.13 5.17 10.70
CA LEU A 48 4.32 4.53 10.14
C LEU A 48 5.60 5.35 10.42
N LEU A 49 5.98 5.46 11.68
CA LEU A 49 7.13 6.25 12.12
C LEU A 49 8.38 5.42 12.43
N SER A 50 8.26 4.09 12.41
CA SER A 50 9.37 3.18 12.72
C SER A 50 10.11 3.56 14.02
N ASP A 51 11.42 3.53 14.04
CA ASP A 51 12.23 3.80 15.24
C ASP A 51 12.18 5.26 15.74
N LEU A 52 11.48 6.17 15.07
CA LEU A 52 11.18 7.50 15.62
C LEU A 52 10.38 7.40 16.93
N PHE A 53 9.56 6.34 17.07
CA PHE A 53 8.87 6.02 18.31
C PHE A 53 9.81 5.66 19.48
N LEU A 54 11.10 5.43 19.25
CA LEU A 54 12.10 5.18 20.31
C LEU A 54 12.75 6.47 20.83
N GLN A 55 12.56 7.61 20.13
CA GLN A 55 13.18 8.87 20.48
C GLN A 55 12.41 9.62 21.57
N LYS A 56 13.04 9.77 22.76
CA LYS A 56 12.40 10.41 23.93
C LYS A 56 11.88 11.82 23.66
N SER A 57 12.63 12.63 22.91
CA SER A 57 12.24 14.00 22.57
C SER A 57 10.98 14.06 21.72
N TYR A 58 10.85 13.14 20.76
CA TYR A 58 9.68 13.04 19.91
C TYR A 58 8.46 12.57 20.71
N ILE A 59 8.61 11.52 21.51
CA ILE A 59 7.56 11.03 22.40
C ILE A 59 7.06 12.13 23.34
N SER A 60 7.97 12.89 23.94
CA SER A 60 7.59 14.02 24.82
C SER A 60 6.71 15.06 24.10
N GLN A 61 6.95 15.32 22.83
CA GLN A 61 6.11 16.23 22.04
C GLN A 61 4.71 15.64 21.82
N LEU A 62 4.62 14.35 21.46
CA LEU A 62 3.35 13.66 21.30
C LEU A 62 2.50 13.67 22.58
N LEU A 63 3.13 13.44 23.73
CA LEU A 63 2.45 13.46 25.02
C LEU A 63 1.92 14.87 25.37
N LYS A 64 2.71 15.92 25.16
CA LYS A 64 2.26 17.31 25.36
C LYS A 64 1.11 17.69 24.44
N ALA A 65 1.06 17.14 23.24
CA ALA A 65 -0.05 17.38 22.31
C ALA A 65 -1.40 16.89 22.87
N ASN A 66 -1.40 15.82 23.68
CA ASN A 66 -2.65 15.34 24.31
C ASN A 66 -3.27 16.38 25.26
N ASP A 67 -2.44 17.06 26.07
CA ASP A 67 -2.91 18.12 26.95
C ASP A 67 -3.44 19.31 26.15
N LEU A 68 -2.79 19.66 25.06
CA LEU A 68 -3.22 20.72 24.16
C LEU A 68 -4.58 20.40 23.53
N ILE A 69 -4.74 19.20 22.95
CA ILE A 69 -6.01 18.77 22.33
C ILE A 69 -7.12 18.70 23.37
N LYS A 70 -6.84 18.16 24.57
CA LYS A 70 -7.77 18.17 25.69
C LYS A 70 -8.26 19.58 26.00
N SER A 71 -7.38 20.59 25.97
CA SER A 71 -7.74 21.98 26.23
C SER A 71 -8.70 22.58 25.17
N TRP A 72 -8.74 22.01 23.96
CA TRP A 72 -9.67 22.42 22.88
C TRP A 72 -11.07 21.85 23.02
N SER A 73 -11.29 20.87 23.90
CA SER A 73 -12.58 20.17 24.05
C SER A 73 -13.64 20.93 24.87
N LYS A 74 -13.55 22.28 24.93
CA LYS A 74 -14.46 23.11 25.78
C LYS A 74 -15.92 22.97 25.40
N ASP A 75 -16.21 23.06 24.09
CA ASP A 75 -17.58 23.13 23.58
C ASP A 75 -18.03 21.87 22.83
N ILE A 76 -17.09 20.94 22.60
CA ILE A 76 -17.30 19.72 21.80
C ILE A 76 -16.53 18.55 22.41
N GLY A 77 -17.10 17.34 22.38
CA GLY A 77 -16.36 16.11 22.67
C GLY A 77 -15.32 15.85 21.58
N ILE A 78 -14.07 15.56 21.96
CA ILE A 78 -13.00 15.26 21.01
C ILE A 78 -12.48 13.85 21.25
N ILE A 79 -12.48 13.02 20.19
CA ILE A 79 -11.88 11.69 20.19
C ILE A 79 -10.71 11.69 19.19
N TRP A 80 -9.51 11.24 19.63
CA TRP A 80 -8.31 11.21 18.78
C TRP A 80 -7.38 10.07 19.13
N GLY A 81 -6.57 9.64 18.17
CA GLY A 81 -5.54 8.63 18.36
C GLY A 81 -4.16 9.24 18.55
N ASN A 82 -3.44 8.83 19.59
CA ASN A 82 -2.05 9.21 19.86
C ASN A 82 -1.43 8.19 20.84
N ILE A 83 -0.21 8.46 21.28
CA ILE A 83 0.50 7.66 22.28
C ILE A 83 0.11 8.12 23.69
N SER A 84 -0.08 7.16 24.59
CA SER A 84 -0.03 7.38 26.03
C SER A 84 1.17 6.69 26.66
N HIS A 85 1.54 7.18 27.82
CA HIS A 85 2.64 6.67 28.63
C HIS A 85 2.18 6.64 30.08
N PHE A 86 2.28 5.48 30.69
CA PHE A 86 2.01 5.29 32.10
C PHE A 86 3.25 4.63 32.71
N ASP A 87 3.83 5.31 33.71
CA ASP A 87 4.97 4.83 34.47
C ASP A 87 6.35 5.01 33.81
N GLU A 88 6.98 6.16 34.05
CA GLU A 88 8.38 6.42 33.65
C GLU A 88 9.40 5.46 34.28
N LEU A 89 9.00 4.71 35.29
CA LEU A 89 9.87 3.86 36.09
C LEU A 89 9.85 2.37 35.69
N LYS A 90 8.88 1.93 34.90
CA LYS A 90 8.80 0.55 34.38
C LYS A 90 9.30 0.48 32.94
N GLY A 91 10.60 0.48 32.74
CA GLY A 91 11.20 0.18 31.44
C GLY A 91 11.14 -1.33 31.14
N ASN A 92 11.04 -1.69 29.87
CA ASN A 92 11.27 -3.06 29.41
C ASN A 92 12.72 -3.47 29.69
N ARG A 93 13.04 -4.78 29.61
CA ARG A 93 14.40 -5.32 29.85
C ARG A 93 15.50 -4.65 29.00
N ASP A 94 15.11 -4.07 27.86
CA ASP A 94 16.01 -3.35 26.95
C ASP A 94 15.99 -1.82 27.13
N GLY A 95 15.40 -1.32 28.24
CA GLY A 95 15.36 0.10 28.60
C GLY A 95 14.31 0.94 27.85
N ARG A 96 13.41 0.30 27.10
CA ARG A 96 12.26 1.00 26.47
C ARG A 96 11.16 1.25 27.50
N TYR A 97 10.52 2.42 27.41
CA TYR A 97 9.37 2.74 28.25
C TYR A 97 8.11 2.04 27.71
N ASN A 98 7.17 1.73 28.62
CA ASN A 98 5.86 1.23 28.25
C ASN A 98 5.07 2.33 27.56
N ARG A 99 4.64 2.09 26.33
CA ARG A 99 3.82 2.99 25.52
C ARG A 99 2.61 2.23 25.00
N TYR A 100 1.52 2.96 24.84
CA TYR A 100 0.27 2.40 24.36
C TYR A 100 -0.23 3.24 23.17
N ASN A 101 -0.64 2.58 22.10
CA ASN A 101 -1.45 3.18 21.06
C ASN A 101 -2.85 3.40 21.66
N THR A 102 -3.28 4.66 21.74
CA THR A 102 -4.40 5.05 22.61
C THR A 102 -5.42 5.88 21.83
N ALA A 103 -6.69 5.53 21.99
CA ALA A 103 -7.80 6.44 21.70
C ALA A 103 -8.09 7.28 22.95
N PHE A 104 -8.09 8.58 22.78
CA PHE A 104 -8.40 9.56 23.82
C PHE A 104 -9.80 10.12 23.65
N PHE A 105 -10.47 10.47 24.76
CA PHE A 105 -11.73 11.15 24.75
C PHE A 105 -11.79 12.25 25.82
N ALA A 106 -11.96 13.49 25.40
CA ALA A 106 -12.09 14.66 26.28
C ALA A 106 -13.33 15.48 25.95
N TYR A 107 -13.93 16.11 26.96
CA TYR A 107 -15.05 17.04 26.87
C TYR A 107 -14.98 18.06 28.00
N GLN A 108 -15.33 19.33 27.74
CA GLN A 108 -15.27 20.45 28.69
C GLN A 108 -13.89 20.63 29.34
N GLY A 109 -12.81 20.33 28.59
CA GLY A 109 -11.44 20.42 29.10
C GLY A 109 -11.05 19.28 30.03
N GLU A 110 -11.90 18.27 30.25
CA GLU A 110 -11.69 17.15 31.14
C GLU A 110 -11.75 15.81 30.39
N TRP A 111 -11.12 14.78 30.97
CA TRP A 111 -11.20 13.42 30.47
C TRP A 111 -12.61 12.84 30.70
N VAL A 112 -13.22 12.33 29.64
CA VAL A 112 -14.54 11.68 29.75
C VAL A 112 -14.45 10.45 30.61
N LYS A 113 -15.36 10.33 31.58
CA LYS A 113 -15.35 9.22 32.54
C LYS A 113 -15.75 7.91 31.88
N LYS A 114 -15.09 6.83 32.31
CA LYS A 114 -15.56 5.47 32.06
C LYS A 114 -16.53 5.02 33.16
N GLU A 115 -17.38 4.06 32.86
CA GLU A 115 -18.38 3.53 33.78
C GLU A 115 -17.78 3.05 35.11
N ASN A 116 -16.60 2.43 35.07
CA ASN A 116 -15.86 1.98 36.26
C ASN A 116 -14.87 3.03 36.81
N ASN A 117 -14.83 4.24 36.25
CA ASN A 117 -13.89 5.31 36.57
C ASN A 117 -12.39 4.95 36.44
N HIS A 118 -12.05 3.83 35.77
CA HIS A 118 -10.68 3.43 35.51
C HIS A 118 -10.22 3.89 34.14
N LEU A 119 -9.04 4.51 34.04
CA LEU A 119 -8.47 5.06 32.80
C LEU A 119 -9.44 6.03 32.10
N ASN A 120 -10.05 6.96 32.84
CA ASN A 120 -10.92 7.99 32.26
C ASN A 120 -10.22 8.71 31.10
N GLY A 121 -10.93 8.86 29.99
CA GLY A 121 -10.41 9.48 28.78
C GLY A 121 -9.47 8.61 27.93
N HIS A 122 -9.13 7.37 28.33
CA HIS A 122 -8.15 6.55 27.63
C HIS A 122 -8.67 5.16 27.30
N TYR A 123 -8.45 4.72 26.07
CA TYR A 123 -8.62 3.34 25.63
C TYR A 123 -7.35 2.88 24.92
N PHE A 124 -6.71 1.82 25.41
CA PHE A 124 -5.51 1.22 24.82
C PHE A 124 -5.89 0.19 23.77
N LYS A 125 -5.24 0.23 22.62
CA LYS A 125 -5.36 -0.80 21.60
C LYS A 125 -5.06 -2.17 22.18
N HIS A 126 -5.97 -3.13 22.01
CA HIS A 126 -5.87 -4.48 22.57
C HIS A 126 -5.24 -5.46 21.57
N CYS A 127 -5.59 -5.34 20.29
CA CYS A 127 -5.08 -6.18 19.22
C CYS A 127 -3.93 -5.45 18.50
N LEU A 128 -2.70 -5.92 18.70
CA LEU A 128 -1.49 -5.34 18.07
C LEU A 128 -1.12 -6.17 16.84
N PRO A 129 -1.21 -5.62 15.60
CA PRO A 129 -0.81 -6.34 14.40
C PRO A 129 0.73 -6.39 14.28
N ASP A 130 1.26 -7.61 14.03
CA ASP A 130 2.68 -7.89 13.80
C ASP A 130 2.85 -8.67 12.49
N TYR A 131 2.06 -8.36 11.51
CA TYR A 131 2.09 -8.99 10.19
C TYR A 131 2.24 -7.94 9.09
N ARG A 132 2.73 -8.34 7.92
CA ARG A 132 3.01 -7.46 6.79
C ARG A 132 4.00 -6.36 7.22
N PHE A 133 3.65 -5.09 7.00
CA PHE A 133 4.44 -3.92 7.41
C PHE A 133 4.10 -3.40 8.81
N PHE A 134 3.22 -4.09 9.54
CA PHE A 134 2.92 -3.75 10.93
C PHE A 134 3.92 -4.37 11.88
N ASP A 135 4.39 -3.59 12.84
CA ASP A 135 5.29 -4.01 13.92
C ASP A 135 4.86 -3.37 15.25
N ASP A 136 3.55 -3.42 15.56
CA ASP A 136 2.99 -2.69 16.72
C ASP A 136 3.62 -3.14 18.04
N SER A 137 3.83 -4.44 18.25
CA SER A 137 4.43 -4.97 19.50
C SER A 137 5.89 -4.55 19.70
N ARG A 138 6.59 -4.12 18.64
CA ARG A 138 7.92 -3.54 18.73
C ARG A 138 7.93 -2.22 19.49
N TYR A 139 6.85 -1.45 19.39
CA TYR A 139 6.77 -0.08 19.90
C TYR A 139 5.77 0.11 21.02
N PHE A 140 4.72 -0.71 21.09
CA PHE A 140 3.59 -0.56 21.99
C PHE A 140 3.34 -1.82 22.82
N LYS A 141 2.78 -1.63 24.01
CA LYS A 141 2.10 -2.67 24.77
C LYS A 141 0.61 -2.67 24.45
N SER A 142 0.00 -3.83 24.53
CA SER A 142 -1.44 -3.97 24.34
C SER A 142 -2.23 -3.57 25.58
N GLY A 143 -3.50 -3.27 25.41
CA GLY A 143 -4.44 -3.11 26.50
C GLY A 143 -4.60 -4.41 27.32
N MET A 144 -4.39 -5.57 26.70
CA MET A 144 -4.35 -6.86 27.39
C MET A 144 -3.17 -6.97 28.36
N ASP A 145 -1.96 -6.57 27.90
CA ASP A 145 -0.77 -6.57 28.77
C ASP A 145 -0.96 -5.62 29.94
N TYR A 146 -1.55 -4.44 29.69
CA TYR A 146 -1.88 -3.50 30.75
C TYR A 146 -2.82 -4.10 31.80
N ALA A 147 -3.90 -4.74 31.35
CA ALA A 147 -4.87 -5.38 32.24
C ALA A 147 -4.22 -6.49 33.09
N LEU A 148 -3.40 -7.34 32.45
CA LEU A 148 -2.68 -8.42 33.14
C LEU A 148 -1.70 -7.88 34.18
N GLU A 149 -0.87 -6.89 33.85
CA GLU A 149 0.13 -6.30 34.73
C GLU A 149 -0.46 -5.57 35.93
N ASN A 150 -1.68 -5.04 35.77
CA ASN A 150 -2.39 -4.31 36.83
C ASN A 150 -3.48 -5.15 37.54
N HIS A 151 -3.55 -6.47 37.26
CA HIS A 151 -4.54 -7.38 37.84
C HIS A 151 -5.99 -6.94 37.61
N ILE A 152 -6.28 -6.39 36.42
CA ILE A 152 -7.60 -5.96 36.02
C ILE A 152 -8.22 -7.03 35.10
N GLU A 153 -9.46 -7.41 35.36
CA GLU A 153 -10.16 -8.29 34.41
C GLU A 153 -10.30 -7.61 33.03
N LEU A 154 -10.13 -8.38 31.97
CA LEU A 154 -10.12 -7.84 30.61
C LEU A 154 -11.42 -7.08 30.28
N LYS A 155 -12.58 -7.60 30.69
CA LYS A 155 -13.87 -6.91 30.54
C LYS A 155 -13.93 -5.55 31.24
N ASP A 156 -13.18 -5.39 32.34
CA ASP A 156 -13.12 -4.14 33.12
C ASP A 156 -12.10 -3.15 32.54
N SER A 157 -11.17 -3.59 31.71
CA SER A 157 -10.30 -2.70 30.93
C SER A 157 -11.02 -2.11 29.72
N ILE A 158 -12.00 -2.84 29.15
CA ILE A 158 -12.80 -2.45 27.98
C ILE A 158 -14.18 -1.98 28.48
N ASN A 159 -14.23 -0.78 29.08
CA ASN A 159 -15.44 -0.22 29.68
C ASN A 159 -15.97 0.95 28.85
N PRO A 160 -17.32 1.13 28.80
CA PRO A 160 -17.93 2.25 28.10
C PRO A 160 -17.51 3.61 28.65
N PHE A 161 -17.34 4.57 27.75
CA PHE A 161 -17.24 5.98 28.09
C PHE A 161 -18.65 6.54 28.31
N ILE A 162 -18.82 7.33 29.36
CA ILE A 162 -20.09 7.96 29.73
C ILE A 162 -20.02 9.42 29.28
N PHE A 163 -20.63 9.70 28.13
CA PHE A 163 -20.70 11.05 27.59
C PHE A 163 -22.03 11.67 27.97
N GLU A 164 -22.00 12.76 28.74
CA GLU A 164 -23.19 13.50 29.18
C GLU A 164 -23.19 14.87 28.53
N LYS A 165 -24.29 15.18 27.81
CA LYS A 165 -24.58 16.48 27.23
C LYS A 165 -26.07 16.75 27.27
N ASP A 166 -26.45 17.96 27.67
CA ASP A 166 -27.87 18.40 27.73
C ASP A 166 -28.78 17.42 28.50
N HIS A 167 -28.29 16.89 29.64
CA HIS A 167 -28.94 15.87 30.46
C HIS A 167 -29.22 14.53 29.75
N GLN A 168 -28.59 14.29 28.60
CA GLN A 168 -28.62 12.99 27.93
C GLN A 168 -27.28 12.26 28.16
N ILE A 169 -27.38 11.03 28.62
CA ILE A 169 -26.23 10.13 28.82
C ILE A 169 -26.14 9.20 27.62
N THR A 170 -24.97 9.13 27.03
CA THR A 170 -24.65 8.21 25.93
C THR A 170 -23.47 7.34 26.33
N ARG A 171 -23.59 6.03 26.15
CA ARG A 171 -22.58 5.02 26.44
C ARG A 171 -21.81 4.69 25.15
N ILE A 172 -20.55 5.04 25.09
CA ILE A 172 -19.74 4.94 23.87
C ILE A 172 -18.62 3.92 24.05
N GLY A 173 -18.54 2.94 23.14
CA GLY A 173 -17.37 2.07 23.01
C GLY A 173 -16.31 2.71 22.12
N LEU A 174 -15.03 2.60 22.51
CA LEU A 174 -13.90 3.01 21.66
C LEU A 174 -13.06 1.81 21.31
N GLU A 175 -12.67 1.69 20.04
CA GLU A 175 -11.76 0.71 19.50
C GLU A 175 -10.69 1.39 18.65
N VAL A 176 -9.53 0.72 18.51
CA VAL A 176 -8.45 1.20 17.67
C VAL A 176 -8.12 0.14 16.60
N CYS A 177 -8.46 0.46 15.37
CA CYS A 177 -8.06 -0.22 14.13
C CYS A 177 -8.23 -1.75 14.18
N GLU A 178 -7.15 -2.49 14.52
CA GLU A 178 -7.10 -3.96 14.56
C GLU A 178 -8.08 -4.58 15.56
N ASP A 179 -8.56 -3.84 16.55
CA ASP A 179 -9.57 -4.31 17.49
C ASP A 179 -10.87 -4.76 16.79
N LEU A 180 -11.20 -4.15 15.64
CA LEU A 180 -12.30 -4.58 14.78
C LEU A 180 -12.04 -5.97 14.14
N TRP A 181 -10.77 -6.33 13.91
CA TRP A 181 -10.32 -7.55 13.23
C TRP A 181 -9.94 -8.68 14.18
N SER A 182 -10.47 -8.68 15.36
CA SER A 182 -10.10 -9.50 16.54
C SER A 182 -10.24 -11.02 16.39
N LYS A 183 -10.52 -11.56 15.20
CA LYS A 183 -10.79 -13.00 14.99
C LYS A 183 -9.63 -13.91 15.41
N ASP A 184 -8.40 -13.47 15.19
CA ASP A 184 -7.18 -14.24 15.46
C ASP A 184 -6.55 -13.89 16.82
N TYR A 185 -7.25 -13.10 17.65
CA TYR A 185 -6.81 -12.67 18.98
C TYR A 185 -7.67 -13.30 20.09
N ASN A 186 -7.11 -13.36 21.29
CA ASN A 186 -7.81 -13.86 22.48
C ASN A 186 -8.79 -12.85 23.11
N VAL A 187 -9.02 -11.72 22.46
CA VAL A 187 -9.93 -10.66 22.90
C VAL A 187 -10.77 -10.20 21.71
N ASN A 188 -12.04 -9.89 21.99
CA ASN A 188 -12.94 -9.28 21.03
C ASN A 188 -13.57 -8.04 21.66
N PRO A 189 -12.99 -6.84 21.48
CA PRO A 189 -13.49 -5.61 22.06
C PRO A 189 -14.93 -5.30 21.65
N THR A 190 -15.29 -5.49 20.39
CA THR A 190 -16.66 -5.31 19.88
C THR A 190 -17.66 -6.14 20.70
N ALA A 191 -17.37 -7.43 20.95
CA ALA A 191 -18.24 -8.31 21.72
C ALA A 191 -18.42 -7.81 23.16
N ILE A 192 -17.34 -7.36 23.80
CA ILE A 192 -17.36 -6.85 25.17
C ILE A 192 -18.23 -5.58 25.24
N TYR A 193 -18.11 -4.65 24.27
CA TYR A 193 -18.95 -3.46 24.22
C TYR A 193 -20.44 -3.78 23.96
N VAL A 194 -20.73 -4.75 23.10
CA VAL A 194 -22.11 -5.23 22.89
C VAL A 194 -22.71 -5.79 24.17
N ASP A 195 -21.93 -6.56 24.96
CA ASP A 195 -22.37 -7.10 26.26
C ASP A 195 -22.57 -5.97 27.31
N HIS A 196 -21.74 -4.92 27.25
CA HIS A 196 -21.92 -3.70 28.05
C HIS A 196 -23.10 -2.82 27.59
N LYS A 197 -23.79 -3.17 26.51
CA LYS A 197 -24.94 -2.44 25.95
C LYS A 197 -24.63 -0.97 25.70
N VAL A 198 -23.53 -0.70 24.99
CA VAL A 198 -23.21 0.65 24.53
C VAL A 198 -24.24 1.12 23.48
N ASP A 199 -24.40 2.41 23.32
CA ASP A 199 -25.30 2.98 22.32
C ASP A 199 -24.71 2.87 20.90
N PHE A 200 -23.40 2.99 20.78
CA PHE A 200 -22.63 2.76 19.56
C PHE A 200 -21.14 2.57 19.86
N ILE A 201 -20.40 2.07 18.87
CA ILE A 201 -18.95 1.87 18.93
C ILE A 201 -18.28 2.82 17.94
N ILE A 202 -17.14 3.42 18.32
CA ILE A 202 -16.28 4.20 17.45
C ILE A 202 -14.96 3.44 17.30
N ASN A 203 -14.60 3.12 16.07
CA ASN A 203 -13.30 2.56 15.72
C ASN A 203 -12.47 3.61 14.98
N ILE A 204 -11.39 4.07 15.59
CA ILE A 204 -10.41 4.97 14.95
C ILE A 204 -9.29 4.16 14.32
N SER A 205 -8.96 4.47 13.07
CA SER A 205 -8.03 3.66 12.26
C SER A 205 -6.98 4.48 11.53
N SER A 206 -5.82 3.86 11.35
CA SER A 206 -4.84 4.17 10.31
C SER A 206 -4.61 2.91 9.48
N SER A 207 -5.64 2.51 8.75
CA SER A 207 -5.67 1.27 7.97
C SER A 207 -5.31 1.57 6.51
N PRO A 208 -4.15 1.11 6.01
CA PRO A 208 -3.75 1.35 4.64
C PRO A 208 -4.69 0.68 3.65
N TRP A 209 -4.90 1.37 2.53
CA TRP A 209 -5.66 0.84 1.43
C TRP A 209 -4.86 -0.22 0.65
N THR A 210 -5.54 -1.25 0.24
CA THR A 210 -5.10 -2.22 -0.77
C THR A 210 -6.29 -2.57 -1.63
N LEU A 211 -6.05 -3.09 -2.82
CA LEU A 211 -7.12 -3.52 -3.73
C LEU A 211 -8.16 -4.39 -3.02
N ASN A 212 -9.44 -4.02 -3.15
CA ASN A 212 -10.60 -4.67 -2.54
C ASN A 212 -10.63 -4.62 -0.98
N LYS A 213 -9.96 -3.65 -0.36
CA LYS A 213 -9.96 -3.49 1.11
C LYS A 213 -11.36 -3.20 1.65
N GLU A 214 -12.13 -2.39 0.95
CA GLU A 214 -13.52 -2.05 1.25
C GLU A 214 -14.40 -3.29 1.38
N LEU A 215 -14.29 -4.25 0.46
CA LEU A 215 -15.04 -5.51 0.50
C LEU A 215 -14.68 -6.35 1.74
N SER A 216 -13.42 -6.31 2.15
CA SER A 216 -12.96 -7.01 3.36
C SER A 216 -13.56 -6.38 4.61
N ARG A 217 -13.63 -5.03 4.67
CA ARG A 217 -14.23 -4.30 5.79
C ARG A 217 -15.72 -4.56 5.88
N GLU A 218 -16.46 -4.46 4.77
CA GLU A 218 -17.89 -4.80 4.75
C GLU A 218 -18.16 -6.23 5.19
N LYS A 219 -17.35 -7.18 4.72
CA LYS A 219 -17.44 -8.58 5.16
C LYS A 219 -17.26 -8.70 6.67
N ARG A 220 -16.29 -7.99 7.24
CA ARG A 220 -16.03 -8.01 8.69
C ARG A 220 -17.19 -7.43 9.48
N ILE A 221 -17.78 -6.32 9.03
CA ILE A 221 -18.99 -5.75 9.65
C ILE A 221 -20.15 -6.75 9.61
N LYS A 222 -20.39 -7.40 8.47
CA LYS A 222 -21.43 -8.43 8.33
C LYS A 222 -21.20 -9.63 9.27
N GLU A 223 -19.95 -10.03 9.48
CA GLU A 223 -19.59 -11.09 10.45
C GLU A 223 -19.96 -10.67 11.89
N HIS A 224 -19.66 -9.43 12.30
CA HIS A 224 -20.09 -8.92 13.63
C HIS A 224 -21.62 -8.91 13.77
N VAL A 225 -22.34 -8.44 12.75
CA VAL A 225 -23.81 -8.46 12.75
C VAL A 225 -24.35 -9.90 12.88
N GLN A 226 -23.76 -10.87 12.19
CA GLN A 226 -24.15 -12.28 12.28
C GLN A 226 -23.90 -12.86 13.68
N ILE A 227 -22.77 -12.51 14.31
CA ILE A 227 -22.40 -13.00 15.65
C ILE A 227 -23.34 -12.42 16.73
N HIS A 228 -23.63 -11.13 16.67
CA HIS A 228 -24.33 -10.43 17.75
C HIS A 228 -25.83 -10.28 17.51
N GLY A 229 -26.31 -10.45 16.28
CA GLY A 229 -27.74 -10.35 15.92
C GLY A 229 -28.35 -9.01 16.35
N ASP A 230 -29.51 -9.06 16.98
CA ASP A 230 -30.26 -7.87 17.45
C ASP A 230 -29.53 -7.04 18.52
N LYS A 231 -28.50 -7.62 19.15
CA LYS A 231 -27.69 -6.90 20.16
C LYS A 231 -26.62 -6.01 19.52
N MET A 232 -26.34 -6.18 18.23
CA MET A 232 -25.38 -5.33 17.55
C MET A 232 -25.80 -3.87 17.59
N VAL A 233 -24.81 -2.99 17.74
CA VAL A 233 -24.99 -1.54 17.82
C VAL A 233 -24.39 -0.85 16.58
N PRO A 234 -24.79 0.41 16.28
CA PRO A 234 -24.12 1.17 15.22
C PRO A 234 -22.61 1.26 15.45
N LEU A 235 -21.85 1.29 14.34
CA LEU A 235 -20.39 1.41 14.37
C LEU A 235 -19.94 2.59 13.50
N VAL A 236 -19.14 3.48 14.08
CA VAL A 236 -18.52 4.62 13.43
C VAL A 236 -17.05 4.27 13.16
N TYR A 237 -16.70 4.05 11.91
CA TYR A 237 -15.33 3.79 11.46
C TYR A 237 -14.71 5.07 10.94
N VAL A 238 -13.57 5.50 11.50
CA VAL A 238 -12.89 6.73 11.12
C VAL A 238 -11.44 6.41 10.74
N ASN A 239 -11.07 6.64 9.49
CA ASN A 239 -9.76 6.26 8.95
C ASN A 239 -8.93 7.48 8.53
N ALA A 240 -7.62 7.33 8.55
CA ALA A 240 -6.69 8.27 7.92
C ALA A 240 -6.86 8.27 6.39
N CYS A 241 -6.43 9.35 5.74
CA CYS A 241 -6.30 9.43 4.28
C CYS A 241 -4.89 9.91 3.87
N GLY A 242 -4.63 9.98 2.56
CA GLY A 242 -3.35 10.43 2.03
C GLY A 242 -2.26 9.34 2.04
N MET A 243 -1.01 9.71 2.33
CA MET A 243 0.15 8.82 2.22
C MET A 243 0.98 8.80 3.50
N GLN A 244 1.44 7.61 3.90
CA GLN A 244 2.54 7.44 4.85
C GLN A 244 3.52 6.39 4.29
N ASN A 245 4.72 6.29 4.86
CA ASN A 245 5.72 5.32 4.41
C ASN A 245 6.58 4.81 5.57
N ASN A 246 7.20 3.64 5.37
CA ASN A 246 8.19 3.05 6.26
C ASN A 246 9.60 3.03 5.64
N GLY A 247 9.84 3.89 4.63
CA GLY A 247 11.07 3.98 3.86
C GLY A 247 11.03 3.19 2.57
N LYS A 248 10.74 1.89 2.59
CA LYS A 248 10.71 1.03 1.40
C LYS A 248 9.30 0.95 0.77
N ASN A 249 8.28 0.88 1.60
CA ASN A 249 6.89 0.82 1.16
C ASN A 249 6.22 2.17 1.37
N VAL A 250 5.69 2.73 0.31
CA VAL A 250 4.84 3.92 0.30
C VAL A 250 3.40 3.44 0.28
N LEU A 251 2.65 3.73 1.34
CA LEU A 251 1.29 3.25 1.55
C LEU A 251 0.31 4.41 1.42
N VAL A 252 -0.83 4.14 0.83
CA VAL A 252 -1.93 5.09 0.73
C VAL A 252 -3.09 4.69 1.63
N PHE A 253 -3.80 5.67 2.13
CA PHE A 253 -4.95 5.54 3.01
C PHE A 253 -6.14 6.19 2.33
N ASP A 254 -7.21 5.43 2.12
CA ASP A 254 -8.35 5.86 1.31
C ASP A 254 -9.31 6.80 2.04
N GLY A 255 -9.16 6.94 3.35
CA GLY A 255 -10.20 7.54 4.16
C GLY A 255 -11.36 6.57 4.27
N ASP A 256 -12.39 6.75 3.45
CA ASP A 256 -13.56 5.88 3.39
C ASP A 256 -14.19 5.66 4.78
N SER A 257 -14.15 6.73 5.58
CA SER A 257 -14.73 6.74 6.93
C SER A 257 -16.24 6.57 6.84
N THR A 258 -16.77 5.57 7.56
CA THR A 258 -18.12 5.07 7.34
C THR A 258 -18.87 4.88 8.65
N ILE A 259 -20.14 5.30 8.70
CA ILE A 259 -21.06 4.96 9.78
C ILE A 259 -21.93 3.79 9.33
N TYR A 260 -21.87 2.70 10.08
CA TYR A 260 -22.71 1.52 9.87
C TYR A 260 -23.88 1.49 10.88
N GLN A 261 -25.05 1.15 10.39
CA GLN A 261 -26.20 0.84 11.23
C GLN A 261 -25.99 -0.51 11.95
N LYS A 262 -26.80 -0.80 12.97
CA LYS A 262 -26.76 -2.06 13.71
C LYS A 262 -26.93 -3.33 12.85
N ASP A 263 -27.54 -3.21 11.68
CA ASP A 263 -27.71 -4.30 10.70
C ASP A 263 -26.60 -4.36 9.65
N GLY A 264 -25.55 -3.54 9.79
CA GLY A 264 -24.39 -3.48 8.90
C GLY A 264 -24.59 -2.66 7.62
N ARG A 265 -25.79 -2.06 7.41
CA ARG A 265 -25.98 -1.14 6.27
C ARG A 265 -25.27 0.18 6.53
N VAL A 266 -24.76 0.79 5.46
CA VAL A 266 -24.14 2.12 5.53
C VAL A 266 -25.22 3.17 5.81
N LEU A 267 -24.98 3.98 6.84
CA LEU A 267 -25.80 5.13 7.18
C LEU A 267 -25.24 6.40 6.54
N ALA A 268 -23.93 6.59 6.61
CA ALA A 268 -23.18 7.70 6.05
C ALA A 268 -21.76 7.27 5.72
N GLN A 269 -21.15 7.93 4.75
CA GLN A 269 -19.79 7.64 4.29
C GLN A 269 -19.15 8.95 3.80
N LEU A 270 -17.92 9.23 4.20
CA LEU A 270 -17.10 10.27 3.62
C LEU A 270 -16.56 9.82 2.25
N ASN A 271 -15.88 10.73 1.54
CA ASN A 271 -15.27 10.37 0.28
C ASN A 271 -14.20 9.28 0.47
N ASP A 272 -14.01 8.47 -0.57
CA ASP A 272 -13.09 7.34 -0.61
C ASP A 272 -11.98 7.54 -1.69
N ASP A 273 -11.64 8.82 -1.92
CA ASP A 273 -10.73 9.29 -2.96
C ASP A 273 -9.33 9.66 -2.45
N PHE A 274 -8.98 9.20 -1.25
CA PHE A 274 -7.69 9.42 -0.58
C PHE A 274 -7.45 10.86 -0.07
N ASN A 275 -8.43 11.75 -0.16
CA ASN A 275 -8.31 13.14 0.28
C ASN A 275 -8.95 13.38 1.64
N GLU A 276 -8.57 14.49 2.29
CA GLU A 276 -9.20 14.93 3.53
C GLU A 276 -10.68 15.25 3.32
N ASP A 277 -11.48 14.85 4.30
CA ASP A 277 -12.87 15.22 4.40
C ASP A 277 -13.30 15.35 5.88
N CYS A 278 -14.26 16.21 6.16
CA CYS A 278 -14.83 16.34 7.49
C CYS A 278 -16.28 16.77 7.38
N GLN A 279 -17.19 15.91 7.82
CA GLN A 279 -18.63 16.17 7.75
C GLN A 279 -19.31 15.79 9.05
N VAL A 280 -20.42 16.48 9.35
CA VAL A 280 -21.27 16.23 10.51
C VAL A 280 -22.48 15.39 10.12
N PHE A 281 -22.69 14.30 10.82
CA PHE A 281 -23.79 13.37 10.59
C PHE A 281 -24.67 13.23 11.83
N ASP A 282 -25.98 13.27 11.63
CA ASP A 282 -26.94 12.86 12.67
C ASP A 282 -27.18 11.36 12.55
N LEU A 283 -26.91 10.60 13.60
CA LEU A 283 -27.07 9.14 13.62
C LEU A 283 -28.52 8.66 13.36
N LYS A 284 -29.48 9.59 13.34
CA LYS A 284 -30.90 9.31 13.06
C LYS A 284 -31.28 9.48 11.58
N GLN A 285 -30.35 9.94 10.72
CA GLN A 285 -30.60 10.23 9.31
C GLN A 285 -29.73 9.37 8.42
N THR A 286 -30.21 8.96 7.25
CA THR A 286 -29.44 8.25 6.24
C THR A 286 -28.97 9.24 5.18
N TYR A 287 -27.72 9.08 4.71
CA TYR A 287 -27.06 9.98 3.78
C TYR A 287 -26.75 9.25 2.47
N GLN A 288 -26.51 10.01 1.41
CA GLN A 288 -26.05 9.45 0.15
C GLN A 288 -24.57 9.03 0.29
N THR A 289 -24.25 7.89 -0.32
CA THR A 289 -22.87 7.38 -0.37
C THR A 289 -22.24 7.70 -1.73
N HIS A 290 -20.97 8.00 -1.73
CA HIS A 290 -20.15 8.18 -2.92
C HIS A 290 -19.28 6.94 -3.14
N ILE A 291 -19.16 6.53 -4.42
CA ILE A 291 -18.24 5.46 -4.81
C ILE A 291 -17.26 6.06 -5.81
N THR A 292 -15.98 6.03 -5.47
CA THR A 292 -14.92 6.46 -6.37
C THR A 292 -14.63 5.38 -7.40
N HIS A 293 -14.71 5.74 -8.67
CA HIS A 293 -14.26 4.90 -9.77
C HIS A 293 -12.73 5.00 -9.94
N ASN A 294 -12.12 3.96 -10.49
CA ASN A 294 -10.67 3.92 -10.76
C ASN A 294 -9.77 4.14 -9.53
N LYS A 295 -10.13 3.52 -8.40
CA LYS A 295 -9.37 3.66 -7.14
C LYS A 295 -7.88 3.36 -7.30
N LEU A 296 -7.48 2.40 -8.14
CA LEU A 296 -6.07 2.09 -8.39
C LEU A 296 -5.33 3.29 -8.99
N LEU A 297 -5.90 3.93 -10.01
CA LEU A 297 -5.32 5.12 -10.64
C LEU A 297 -5.18 6.26 -9.63
N ASN A 298 -6.24 6.53 -8.87
CA ASN A 298 -6.25 7.59 -7.85
C ASN A 298 -5.22 7.32 -6.74
N ALA A 299 -5.10 6.08 -6.28
CA ALA A 299 -4.13 5.68 -5.27
C ALA A 299 -2.69 5.99 -5.70
N LEU A 300 -2.33 5.64 -6.94
CA LEU A 300 -0.99 5.91 -7.48
C LEU A 300 -0.73 7.41 -7.67
N VAL A 301 -1.71 8.15 -8.18
CA VAL A 301 -1.61 9.62 -8.35
C VAL A 301 -1.43 10.31 -7.00
N VAL A 302 -2.21 9.93 -5.99
CA VAL A 302 -2.09 10.48 -4.63
C VAL A 302 -0.73 10.09 -4.02
N ALA A 303 -0.31 8.84 -4.14
CA ALA A 303 0.99 8.40 -3.61
C ALA A 303 2.16 9.20 -4.19
N ILE A 304 2.20 9.44 -5.50
CA ILE A 304 3.23 10.23 -6.17
C ILE A 304 3.18 11.68 -5.68
N ARG A 305 2.00 12.29 -5.68
CA ARG A 305 1.80 13.69 -5.26
C ARG A 305 2.24 13.92 -3.82
N GLU A 306 1.79 13.06 -2.92
CA GLU A 306 2.11 13.18 -1.51
C GLU A 306 3.58 12.85 -1.22
N PHE A 307 4.17 11.87 -1.93
CA PHE A 307 5.60 11.57 -1.83
C PHE A 307 6.45 12.79 -2.26
N ASP A 308 6.10 13.43 -3.38
CA ASP A 308 6.77 14.66 -3.84
C ASP A 308 6.65 15.79 -2.80
N GLN A 309 5.47 15.96 -2.19
CA GLN A 309 5.23 17.04 -1.25
C GLN A 309 5.81 16.83 0.15
N GLN A 310 5.75 15.60 0.65
CA GLN A 310 6.12 15.29 2.03
C GLN A 310 7.58 14.83 2.17
N VAL A 311 8.12 14.14 1.16
CA VAL A 311 9.47 13.57 1.19
C VAL A 311 10.46 14.43 0.39
N LEU A 312 10.06 14.91 -0.80
CA LEU A 312 10.91 15.69 -1.69
C LEU A 312 10.60 17.20 -1.60
N THR A 313 10.83 17.78 -0.42
CA THR A 313 10.46 19.16 -0.10
C THR A 313 11.12 20.23 -0.98
N PHE A 314 12.18 19.88 -1.73
CA PHE A 314 12.87 20.77 -2.69
C PHE A 314 12.21 20.83 -4.07
N LYS A 315 11.07 20.16 -4.27
CA LYS A 315 10.26 20.18 -5.50
C LYS A 315 11.08 19.87 -6.77
N PRO A 316 11.71 18.70 -6.88
CA PRO A 316 12.59 18.34 -7.99
C PRO A 316 11.82 18.21 -9.31
N LYS A 317 12.54 18.26 -10.45
CA LYS A 317 12.04 17.69 -11.70
C LYS A 317 12.02 16.17 -11.57
N TRP A 318 11.03 15.52 -12.17
CA TRP A 318 10.98 14.06 -12.28
C TRP A 318 11.50 13.62 -13.63
N ILE A 319 12.59 12.86 -13.59
CA ILE A 319 13.30 12.36 -14.77
C ILE A 319 12.86 10.92 -15.03
N ILE A 320 12.42 10.64 -16.23
CA ILE A 320 11.95 9.30 -16.60
C ILE A 320 12.57 8.83 -17.91
N GLY A 321 13.02 7.55 -17.95
CA GLY A 321 13.37 6.88 -19.18
C GLY A 321 12.10 6.50 -19.94
N LEU A 322 11.82 7.16 -21.07
CA LEU A 322 10.62 6.91 -21.88
C LEU A 322 10.98 6.06 -23.10
N SER A 323 10.84 4.75 -22.95
CA SER A 323 11.23 3.76 -23.97
C SER A 323 10.20 3.61 -25.10
N GLY A 324 8.94 3.96 -24.85
CA GLY A 324 7.80 3.63 -25.70
C GLY A 324 7.14 2.29 -25.37
N GLY A 325 7.62 1.59 -24.33
CA GLY A 325 6.92 0.45 -23.72
C GLY A 325 5.83 0.92 -22.76
N ILE A 326 4.92 0.01 -22.41
CA ILE A 326 3.72 0.35 -21.64
C ILE A 326 4.04 0.91 -20.24
N ASP A 327 4.98 0.31 -19.51
CA ASP A 327 5.30 0.71 -18.13
C ASP A 327 5.81 2.16 -18.09
N SER A 328 6.72 2.53 -18.98
CA SER A 328 7.23 3.90 -19.08
C SER A 328 6.17 4.90 -19.53
N SER A 329 5.25 4.48 -20.42
CA SER A 329 4.14 5.30 -20.89
C SER A 329 3.10 5.54 -19.80
N VAL A 330 2.77 4.51 -19.01
CA VAL A 330 1.88 4.62 -17.84
C VAL A 330 2.51 5.52 -16.77
N ASN A 331 3.78 5.30 -16.42
CA ASN A 331 4.45 6.09 -15.39
C ASN A 331 4.57 7.57 -15.75
N VAL A 332 4.88 7.93 -16.99
CA VAL A 332 4.94 9.34 -17.40
C VAL A 332 3.56 10.01 -17.31
N ALA A 333 2.49 9.29 -17.65
CA ALA A 333 1.13 9.80 -17.49
C ALA A 333 0.75 9.97 -16.01
N LEU A 334 1.06 9.00 -15.13
CA LEU A 334 0.84 9.10 -13.69
C LEU A 334 1.59 10.30 -13.08
N LEU A 335 2.84 10.53 -13.48
CA LEU A 335 3.61 11.70 -13.04
C LEU A 335 2.94 13.01 -13.47
N CYS A 336 2.47 13.09 -14.73
CA CYS A 336 1.77 14.28 -15.22
C CYS A 336 0.45 14.53 -14.48
N MET A 337 -0.32 13.48 -14.20
CA MET A 337 -1.57 13.58 -13.44
C MET A 337 -1.32 14.03 -11.99
N ALA A 338 -0.24 13.56 -11.38
CA ALA A 338 0.09 13.86 -9.99
C ALA A 338 0.71 15.24 -9.78
N LEU A 339 1.56 15.70 -10.71
CA LEU A 339 2.48 16.82 -10.51
C LEU A 339 2.36 17.94 -11.56
N GLY A 340 1.74 17.66 -12.69
CA GLY A 340 1.76 18.51 -13.88
C GLY A 340 2.93 18.18 -14.82
N SER A 341 2.71 18.39 -16.12
CA SER A 341 3.71 18.05 -17.16
C SER A 341 4.98 18.89 -17.09
N ASP A 342 4.88 20.11 -16.57
CA ASP A 342 6.03 21.00 -16.36
C ASP A 342 7.05 20.46 -15.35
N ARG A 343 6.67 19.51 -14.49
CA ARG A 343 7.54 18.86 -13.51
C ARG A 343 8.24 17.61 -14.06
N VAL A 344 7.89 17.15 -15.27
CA VAL A 344 8.32 15.86 -15.81
C VAL A 344 9.20 16.06 -17.04
N ILE A 345 10.30 15.29 -17.13
CA ILE A 345 11.20 15.29 -18.28
C ILE A 345 11.41 13.85 -18.73
N GLY A 346 11.05 13.55 -19.98
CA GLY A 346 11.21 12.25 -20.60
C GLY A 346 12.49 12.14 -21.44
N TYR A 347 13.25 11.08 -21.25
CA TYR A 347 14.45 10.79 -22.05
C TYR A 347 14.30 9.46 -22.79
N ASN A 348 14.38 9.47 -24.11
CA ASN A 348 14.55 8.28 -24.94
C ASN A 348 16.02 8.06 -25.27
N MET A 349 16.55 6.93 -24.84
CA MET A 349 17.97 6.58 -24.96
C MET A 349 18.10 5.31 -25.81
N ALA A 350 17.93 5.46 -27.12
CA ALA A 350 17.88 4.34 -28.04
C ALA A 350 19.23 3.67 -28.27
N SER A 351 19.24 2.35 -28.46
CA SER A 351 20.33 1.57 -29.05
C SER A 351 19.97 1.16 -30.47
N ARG A 352 20.87 0.44 -31.16
CA ARG A 352 20.63 -0.12 -32.50
C ARG A 352 19.44 -1.08 -32.56
N TYR A 353 19.06 -1.69 -31.46
CA TYR A 353 17.97 -2.67 -31.37
C TYR A 353 16.58 -2.05 -31.22
N ASN A 354 16.49 -0.78 -30.80
CA ASN A 354 15.21 -0.14 -30.59
C ASN A 354 14.48 0.15 -31.89
N GLN A 355 13.26 -0.38 -32.02
CA GLN A 355 12.47 -0.28 -33.25
C GLN A 355 11.95 1.15 -33.46
N ALA A 356 11.75 1.52 -34.73
CA ALA A 356 11.21 2.84 -35.06
C ALA A 356 9.83 3.08 -34.46
N LYS A 357 9.00 2.03 -34.36
CA LYS A 357 7.65 2.10 -33.79
C LYS A 357 7.65 2.47 -32.30
N THR A 358 8.55 1.90 -31.48
CA THR A 358 8.62 2.20 -30.05
C THR A 358 9.15 3.61 -29.80
N LYS A 359 10.13 4.06 -30.60
CA LYS A 359 10.61 5.45 -30.57
C LYS A 359 9.47 6.45 -30.90
N ASN A 360 8.64 6.13 -31.88
CA ASN A 360 7.50 6.96 -32.24
C ASN A 360 6.43 6.98 -31.14
N ILE A 361 6.13 5.85 -30.50
CA ILE A 361 5.20 5.79 -29.37
C ILE A 361 5.70 6.67 -28.22
N ALA A 362 7.00 6.60 -27.86
CA ALA A 362 7.59 7.44 -26.83
C ALA A 362 7.40 8.94 -27.13
N TYR A 363 7.67 9.35 -28.38
CA TYR A 363 7.51 10.72 -28.82
C TYR A 363 6.04 11.18 -28.78
N GLU A 364 5.11 10.39 -29.33
CA GLU A 364 3.68 10.74 -29.33
C GLU A 364 3.10 10.81 -27.92
N THR A 365 3.47 9.87 -27.02
CA THR A 365 3.07 9.92 -25.60
C THR A 365 3.55 11.21 -24.93
N ALA A 366 4.83 11.57 -25.09
CA ALA A 366 5.38 12.80 -24.54
C ALA A 366 4.70 14.05 -25.10
N LYS A 367 4.45 14.09 -26.42
CA LYS A 367 3.78 15.19 -27.11
C LYS A 367 2.33 15.37 -26.64
N LYS A 368 1.55 14.29 -26.52
CA LYS A 368 0.16 14.33 -26.06
C LYS A 368 0.05 14.81 -24.62
N LEU A 369 1.00 14.41 -23.77
CA LEU A 369 1.09 14.85 -22.37
C LEU A 369 1.76 16.22 -22.18
N ASN A 370 2.24 16.84 -23.26
CA ASN A 370 3.01 18.09 -23.22
C ASN A 370 4.22 18.04 -22.28
N VAL A 371 4.96 16.94 -22.31
CA VAL A 371 6.16 16.70 -21.48
C VAL A 371 7.42 17.15 -22.22
N GLU A 372 8.35 17.80 -21.52
CA GLU A 372 9.69 18.10 -22.03
C GLU A 372 10.39 16.78 -22.40
N TYR A 373 10.76 16.59 -23.67
CA TYR A 373 11.22 15.31 -24.20
C TYR A 373 12.51 15.44 -24.99
N TYR A 374 13.43 14.54 -24.71
CA TYR A 374 14.72 14.43 -25.39
C TYR A 374 14.96 13.01 -25.92
N ALA A 375 15.42 12.89 -27.13
CA ALA A 375 15.79 11.62 -27.75
C ALA A 375 17.25 11.63 -28.18
N GLY A 376 17.96 10.55 -27.88
CA GLY A 376 19.35 10.37 -28.21
C GLY A 376 19.72 8.88 -28.34
N SER A 377 20.97 8.61 -28.71
CA SER A 377 21.50 7.26 -28.85
C SER A 377 22.58 6.99 -27.80
N ILE A 378 22.56 5.78 -27.22
CA ILE A 378 23.62 5.29 -26.31
C ILE A 378 24.75 4.59 -27.07
N GLU A 379 24.66 4.47 -28.39
CA GLU A 379 25.52 3.60 -29.19
C GLU A 379 27.01 3.93 -29.06
N GLN A 380 27.37 5.21 -29.02
CA GLN A 380 28.75 5.64 -28.81
C GLN A 380 29.32 5.20 -27.45
N LEU A 381 28.49 5.26 -26.40
CA LEU A 381 28.90 4.82 -25.05
C LEU A 381 29.02 3.29 -24.99
N VAL A 382 28.12 2.56 -25.65
CA VAL A 382 28.20 1.10 -25.78
C VAL A 382 29.51 0.72 -26.43
N GLN A 383 29.84 1.30 -27.60
CA GLN A 383 31.07 1.01 -28.33
C GLN A 383 32.32 1.36 -27.51
N ALA A 384 32.33 2.51 -26.83
CA ALA A 384 33.43 2.88 -25.96
C ALA A 384 33.64 1.88 -24.81
N THR A 385 32.52 1.40 -24.22
CA THR A 385 32.59 0.39 -23.15
C THR A 385 33.11 -0.95 -23.68
N GLU A 386 32.65 -1.40 -24.85
CA GLU A 386 33.17 -2.62 -25.50
C GLU A 386 34.67 -2.53 -25.77
N ASN A 387 35.13 -1.42 -26.37
CA ASN A 387 36.54 -1.20 -26.64
C ASN A 387 37.37 -1.24 -25.35
N THR A 388 36.88 -0.64 -24.27
CA THR A 388 37.56 -0.69 -22.97
C THR A 388 37.62 -2.11 -22.41
N LEU A 389 36.54 -2.90 -22.52
CA LEU A 389 36.53 -4.30 -22.04
C LEU A 389 37.51 -5.19 -22.82
N ILE A 390 37.71 -4.90 -24.12
CA ILE A 390 38.72 -5.60 -24.94
C ILE A 390 40.16 -5.40 -24.38
N GLU A 391 40.47 -4.18 -23.88
CA GLU A 391 41.77 -3.91 -23.24
C GLU A 391 41.98 -4.77 -21.98
N TYR A 392 40.89 -5.22 -21.34
CA TYR A 392 40.92 -6.14 -20.20
C TYR A 392 40.78 -7.62 -20.61
N ASN A 393 40.96 -7.96 -21.88
CA ASN A 393 40.84 -9.30 -22.46
C ASN A 393 39.43 -9.91 -22.36
N ILE A 394 38.39 -9.06 -22.35
CA ILE A 394 36.99 -9.49 -22.37
C ILE A 394 36.47 -9.30 -23.80
N ASN A 395 36.47 -10.38 -24.60
CA ASN A 395 36.01 -10.37 -26.00
C ASN A 395 35.66 -11.81 -26.46
N PRO A 396 34.50 -12.05 -27.09
CA PRO A 396 33.43 -11.05 -27.36
C PRO A 396 32.58 -10.71 -26.13
N VAL A 397 31.96 -9.52 -26.13
CA VAL A 397 30.97 -9.14 -25.16
C VAL A 397 29.59 -9.45 -25.75
N GLU A 398 28.93 -10.49 -25.24
CA GLU A 398 27.71 -11.05 -25.81
C GLU A 398 26.66 -11.35 -24.72
N GLY A 399 25.41 -11.64 -25.17
CA GLY A 399 24.35 -12.13 -24.35
C GLY A 399 23.98 -11.18 -23.21
N LEU A 400 23.75 -11.73 -22.02
CA LEU A 400 23.33 -10.98 -20.83
C LEU A 400 24.34 -9.89 -20.44
N ALA A 401 25.64 -10.10 -20.65
CA ALA A 401 26.64 -9.07 -20.35
C ALA A 401 26.43 -7.82 -21.21
N TYR A 402 26.17 -8.00 -22.49
CA TYR A 402 25.90 -6.91 -23.42
C TYR A 402 24.58 -6.21 -23.14
N GLU A 403 23.51 -6.95 -22.82
CA GLU A 403 22.23 -6.39 -22.40
C GLU A 403 22.39 -5.52 -21.13
N ASN A 404 23.14 -6.01 -20.15
CA ASN A 404 23.43 -5.29 -18.91
C ASN A 404 24.26 -4.01 -19.11
N ILE A 405 25.17 -3.97 -20.08
CA ILE A 405 25.93 -2.75 -20.44
C ILE A 405 24.94 -1.68 -20.91
N GLN A 406 24.04 -2.00 -21.83
CA GLN A 406 23.05 -1.05 -22.34
C GLN A 406 22.16 -0.51 -21.21
N ALA A 407 21.65 -1.37 -20.32
CA ALA A 407 20.81 -0.95 -19.20
C ALA A 407 21.59 -0.03 -18.24
N ARG A 408 22.85 -0.37 -17.89
CA ARG A 408 23.69 0.46 -17.00
C ARG A 408 24.04 1.82 -17.60
N LEU A 409 24.32 1.88 -18.89
CA LEU A 409 24.58 3.15 -19.58
C LEU A 409 23.35 4.05 -19.58
N ARG A 410 22.15 3.49 -19.77
CA ARG A 410 20.89 4.24 -19.58
C ARG A 410 20.74 4.75 -18.16
N GLY A 411 21.00 3.91 -17.16
CA GLY A 411 20.97 4.31 -15.73
C GLY A 411 21.96 5.41 -15.41
N HIS A 412 23.19 5.31 -15.95
CA HIS A 412 24.23 6.34 -15.82
C HIS A 412 23.78 7.69 -16.40
N LEU A 413 23.23 7.68 -17.62
CA LEU A 413 22.72 8.89 -18.25
C LEU A 413 21.55 9.50 -17.49
N LEU A 414 20.56 8.69 -17.05
CA LEU A 414 19.43 9.18 -16.24
C LEU A 414 19.92 9.83 -14.94
N SER A 415 20.91 9.23 -14.27
CA SER A 415 21.52 9.80 -13.05
C SER A 415 22.23 11.12 -13.33
N SER A 416 22.92 11.21 -14.47
CA SER A 416 23.57 12.45 -14.91
C SER A 416 22.56 13.55 -15.25
N PHE A 417 21.48 13.21 -15.96
CA PHE A 417 20.41 14.17 -16.28
C PHE A 417 19.68 14.63 -15.03
N ALA A 418 19.39 13.73 -14.10
CA ALA A 418 18.77 14.08 -12.82
C ALA A 418 19.64 15.06 -12.03
N SER A 419 20.94 14.79 -11.94
CA SER A 419 21.88 15.70 -11.26
C SER A 419 21.95 17.08 -11.94
N TYR A 420 22.00 17.12 -13.27
CA TYR A 420 22.07 18.38 -14.03
C TYR A 420 20.79 19.21 -13.94
N LYS A 421 19.63 18.55 -13.93
CA LYS A 421 18.31 19.21 -13.88
C LYS A 421 17.81 19.47 -12.44
N GLY A 422 18.56 19.09 -11.42
CA GLY A 422 18.11 19.16 -10.02
C GLY A 422 16.89 18.26 -9.77
N GLY A 423 16.89 17.09 -10.39
CA GLY A 423 15.77 16.16 -10.42
C GLY A 423 15.98 14.85 -9.69
N VAL A 424 14.93 14.05 -9.65
CA VAL A 424 14.93 12.67 -9.18
C VAL A 424 14.43 11.73 -10.29
N ILE A 425 14.82 10.46 -10.22
CA ILE A 425 14.47 9.47 -11.24
C ILE A 425 13.20 8.73 -10.81
N CYS A 426 12.23 8.60 -11.73
CA CYS A 426 11.13 7.65 -11.63
C CYS A 426 11.57 6.29 -12.15
N ASN A 427 11.40 5.25 -11.35
CA ASN A 427 11.63 3.86 -11.77
C ASN A 427 10.43 3.33 -12.55
N ASN A 428 10.67 2.54 -13.60
CA ASN A 428 9.62 2.00 -14.46
C ASN A 428 9.29 0.52 -14.20
N GLY A 429 10.00 -0.15 -13.30
CA GLY A 429 9.81 -1.57 -13.04
C GLY A 429 8.47 -1.89 -12.41
N ASN A 430 7.85 -2.99 -12.83
CA ASN A 430 6.63 -3.52 -12.27
C ASN A 430 6.89 -4.67 -11.28
N LYS A 431 5.85 -5.15 -10.62
CA LYS A 431 5.92 -6.19 -9.57
C LYS A 431 6.53 -7.50 -10.07
N VAL A 432 6.20 -7.94 -11.28
CA VAL A 432 6.67 -9.23 -11.82
C VAL A 432 8.15 -9.15 -12.20
N GLU A 433 8.58 -8.04 -12.79
CA GLU A 433 9.99 -7.77 -13.07
C GLU A 433 10.81 -7.73 -11.77
N CYS A 434 10.31 -7.06 -10.75
CA CYS A 434 10.90 -7.04 -9.42
C CYS A 434 10.99 -8.45 -8.83
N ALA A 435 9.89 -9.22 -8.90
CA ALA A 435 9.79 -10.57 -8.35
C ALA A 435 10.82 -11.52 -8.95
N LEU A 436 10.96 -11.52 -10.27
CA LEU A 436 11.80 -12.45 -11.02
C LEU A 436 13.21 -11.91 -11.28
N GLY A 437 13.49 -10.66 -10.86
CA GLY A 437 14.78 -10.01 -11.06
C GLY A 437 15.10 -9.74 -12.52
N TYR A 438 14.07 -9.60 -13.37
CA TYR A 438 14.22 -9.18 -14.75
C TYR A 438 14.51 -7.68 -14.81
N ALA A 439 15.62 -7.33 -14.22
CA ALA A 439 16.12 -5.97 -14.07
C ALA A 439 17.65 -6.02 -13.88
N THR A 440 18.31 -4.96 -14.29
CA THR A 440 19.78 -4.82 -14.20
C THR A 440 20.13 -3.90 -13.05
N LEU A 441 20.89 -4.41 -12.06
CA LEU A 441 21.44 -3.57 -11.00
C LEU A 441 22.32 -2.45 -11.57
N TYR A 442 22.14 -1.25 -11.01
CA TYR A 442 22.81 -0.02 -11.45
C TYR A 442 22.41 0.44 -12.86
N GLY A 443 21.40 -0.21 -13.45
CA GLY A 443 20.80 0.14 -14.72
C GLY A 443 19.38 0.64 -14.55
N ASP A 444 18.41 -0.24 -14.74
CA ASP A 444 16.98 0.05 -14.63
C ASP A 444 16.41 -0.12 -13.21
N THR A 445 17.21 -0.59 -12.23
CA THR A 445 16.81 -0.68 -10.80
C THR A 445 17.14 0.58 -10.01
N ILE A 446 17.14 1.76 -10.64
CA ILE A 446 17.43 3.04 -9.99
C ILE A 446 16.17 3.90 -9.89
N GLY A 447 16.15 4.81 -8.93
CA GLY A 447 15.07 5.79 -8.79
C GLY A 447 14.79 6.19 -7.35
N ALA A 448 14.04 7.29 -7.19
CA ALA A 448 13.53 7.74 -5.90
C ALA A 448 12.23 7.02 -5.52
N LEU A 449 11.43 6.65 -6.52
CA LEU A 449 10.16 5.95 -6.34
C LEU A 449 9.90 5.06 -7.56
N SER A 450 9.29 3.89 -7.33
CA SER A 450 8.74 2.98 -8.34
C SER A 450 7.22 2.93 -8.19
N PRO A 451 6.47 3.76 -8.89
CA PRO A 451 5.00 3.78 -8.77
C PRO A 451 4.36 2.44 -9.11
N LEU A 452 4.89 1.73 -10.11
CA LEU A 452 4.39 0.43 -10.57
C LEU A 452 5.01 -0.77 -9.85
N GLY A 453 5.90 -0.56 -8.87
CA GLY A 453 6.69 -1.64 -8.25
C GLY A 453 5.87 -2.71 -7.50
N ASP A 454 4.61 -2.43 -7.16
CA ASP A 454 3.64 -3.39 -6.62
C ASP A 454 2.47 -3.68 -7.57
N CYS A 455 2.48 -3.12 -8.78
CA CYS A 455 1.49 -3.41 -9.82
C CYS A 455 1.94 -4.60 -10.66
N THR A 456 1.05 -5.58 -10.85
CA THR A 456 1.25 -6.63 -11.85
C THR A 456 1.12 -6.06 -13.26
N LYS A 457 1.59 -6.79 -14.27
CA LYS A 457 1.47 -6.35 -15.67
C LYS A 457 0.02 -6.20 -16.11
N LEU A 458 -0.86 -7.08 -15.62
CA LEU A 458 -2.29 -6.96 -15.89
C LEU A 458 -2.86 -5.66 -15.35
N GLN A 459 -2.45 -5.26 -14.14
CA GLN A 459 -2.84 -3.98 -13.55
C GLN A 459 -2.27 -2.77 -14.30
N VAL A 460 -1.07 -2.90 -14.88
CA VAL A 460 -0.51 -1.88 -15.77
C VAL A 460 -1.35 -1.72 -17.04
N PHE A 461 -1.86 -2.82 -17.62
CA PHE A 461 -2.79 -2.75 -18.75
C PHE A 461 -4.12 -2.09 -18.36
N GLU A 462 -4.67 -2.36 -17.18
CA GLU A 462 -5.88 -1.70 -16.67
C GLU A 462 -5.64 -0.19 -16.44
N LEU A 463 -4.51 0.18 -15.85
CA LEU A 463 -4.12 1.57 -15.69
C LEU A 463 -4.00 2.31 -17.02
N ALA A 464 -3.44 1.66 -18.04
CA ALA A 464 -3.34 2.25 -19.38
C ALA A 464 -4.71 2.58 -19.97
N LYS A 465 -5.70 1.69 -19.80
CA LYS A 465 -7.10 1.95 -20.21
C LYS A 465 -7.69 3.11 -19.40
N SER A 466 -7.56 3.07 -18.07
CA SER A 466 -8.08 4.10 -17.17
C SER A 466 -7.47 5.49 -17.46
N ILE A 467 -6.19 5.55 -17.84
CA ILE A 467 -5.53 6.80 -18.25
C ILE A 467 -6.13 7.32 -19.56
N ASN A 468 -6.32 6.46 -20.56
CA ASN A 468 -6.95 6.86 -21.83
C ASN A 468 -8.39 7.35 -21.59
N ASP A 469 -9.14 6.67 -20.73
CA ASP A 469 -10.50 7.09 -20.35
C ASP A 469 -10.50 8.43 -19.61
N TYR A 470 -9.55 8.67 -18.73
CA TYR A 470 -9.42 9.94 -18.00
C TYR A 470 -9.14 11.13 -18.94
N TYR A 471 -8.22 10.96 -19.88
CA TYR A 471 -7.89 12.00 -20.86
C TYR A 471 -8.87 12.08 -22.02
N GLN A 472 -9.75 11.08 -22.18
CA GLN A 472 -10.63 10.93 -23.36
C GLN A 472 -9.85 10.99 -24.69
N ASP A 473 -8.61 10.46 -24.66
CA ASP A 473 -7.68 10.37 -25.81
C ASP A 473 -6.78 9.14 -25.64
N GLU A 474 -6.26 8.63 -26.74
CA GLU A 474 -5.27 7.56 -26.77
C GLU A 474 -3.88 8.07 -26.32
N ILE A 475 -3.72 8.36 -25.03
CA ILE A 475 -2.43 8.75 -24.45
C ILE A 475 -1.47 7.55 -24.48
N ILE A 476 -1.96 6.40 -24.06
CA ILE A 476 -1.24 5.14 -24.12
C ILE A 476 -1.69 4.39 -25.37
N ASN A 477 -0.73 4.04 -26.24
CA ASN A 477 -1.03 3.39 -27.51
C ASN A 477 -1.75 2.06 -27.31
N GLN A 478 -2.90 1.87 -27.96
CA GLN A 478 -3.75 0.69 -27.82
C GLN A 478 -3.03 -0.62 -28.16
N ASN A 479 -2.08 -0.60 -29.10
CA ASN A 479 -1.32 -1.80 -29.45
C ASN A 479 -0.40 -2.32 -28.33
N LEU A 480 -0.16 -1.51 -27.29
CA LEU A 480 0.57 -1.95 -26.08
C LEU A 480 -0.32 -2.72 -25.10
N ILE A 481 -1.64 -2.67 -25.29
CA ILE A 481 -2.62 -3.29 -24.40
C ILE A 481 -3.14 -4.55 -25.08
N PRO A 482 -3.04 -5.74 -24.46
CA PRO A 482 -3.59 -6.95 -25.06
C PRO A 482 -5.11 -6.90 -25.12
N SER A 483 -5.67 -7.47 -26.18
CA SER A 483 -7.10 -7.76 -26.25
C SER A 483 -7.36 -9.18 -25.73
N ILE A 484 -8.42 -9.32 -24.94
CA ILE A 484 -8.86 -10.61 -24.42
C ILE A 484 -10.33 -10.77 -24.81
N THR A 485 -10.58 -11.62 -25.81
CA THR A 485 -11.94 -11.87 -26.33
C THR A 485 -12.23 -13.37 -26.29
N GLU A 486 -13.26 -13.79 -25.56
CA GLU A 486 -13.67 -15.19 -25.43
C GLU A 486 -12.52 -16.12 -25.01
N GLY A 487 -11.62 -15.65 -24.14
CA GLY A 487 -10.45 -16.40 -23.65
C GLY A 487 -9.27 -16.44 -24.64
N LYS A 488 -9.38 -15.83 -25.82
CA LYS A 488 -8.25 -15.63 -26.73
C LYS A 488 -7.52 -14.36 -26.39
N ILE A 489 -6.20 -14.45 -26.28
CA ILE A 489 -5.31 -13.37 -25.92
C ILE A 489 -4.50 -12.96 -27.15
N GLU A 490 -4.56 -11.67 -27.50
CA GLU A 490 -3.82 -11.14 -28.63
C GLU A 490 -3.06 -9.88 -28.20
N PHE A 491 -1.75 -9.85 -28.49
CA PHE A 491 -0.91 -8.68 -28.31
C PHE A 491 -0.71 -7.96 -29.65
N GLY A 492 -1.00 -6.68 -29.69
CA GLY A 492 -0.63 -5.84 -30.86
C GLY A 492 0.90 -5.69 -30.96
N PHE A 493 1.54 -5.35 -29.82
CA PHE A 493 2.99 -5.38 -29.67
C PHE A 493 3.34 -6.21 -28.45
N ALA A 494 4.04 -7.32 -28.65
CA ALA A 494 4.52 -8.13 -27.53
C ALA A 494 5.49 -7.31 -26.67
N PRO A 495 5.40 -7.37 -25.32
CA PRO A 495 6.36 -6.72 -24.44
C PRO A 495 7.76 -7.22 -24.70
N SER A 496 8.74 -6.29 -24.76
CA SER A 496 10.14 -6.59 -25.00
C SER A 496 11.02 -5.46 -24.47
N ALA A 497 12.14 -5.82 -23.86
CA ALA A 497 13.17 -4.87 -23.42
C ALA A 497 13.99 -4.29 -24.59
N GLU A 498 13.88 -4.85 -25.80
CA GLU A 498 14.60 -4.43 -27.01
C GLU A 498 16.13 -4.24 -26.83
N LEU A 499 16.78 -5.16 -26.13
CA LEU A 499 18.23 -5.15 -25.87
C LEU A 499 19.02 -6.01 -26.86
N ARG A 500 18.33 -6.82 -27.67
CA ARG A 500 18.85 -7.64 -28.77
C ARG A 500 17.78 -7.85 -29.85
N ASP A 501 18.21 -8.38 -31.00
CA ASP A 501 17.31 -8.68 -32.12
C ASP A 501 16.23 -9.70 -31.73
N ASN A 502 14.98 -9.42 -32.11
CA ASN A 502 13.81 -10.29 -31.88
C ASN A 502 13.63 -10.75 -30.43
N GLN A 503 14.05 -9.93 -29.48
CA GLN A 503 13.88 -10.24 -28.06
C GLN A 503 12.40 -10.32 -27.69
N ILE A 504 12.06 -11.37 -26.94
CA ILE A 504 10.76 -11.51 -26.25
C ILE A 504 11.09 -11.65 -24.78
N ASP A 505 10.34 -10.98 -23.92
CA ASP A 505 10.47 -11.09 -22.49
C ASP A 505 10.22 -12.54 -22.03
N PRO A 506 11.03 -13.09 -21.12
CA PRO A 506 10.85 -14.47 -20.66
C PRO A 506 9.63 -14.64 -19.76
N MET A 507 9.06 -13.54 -19.26
CA MET A 507 7.89 -13.57 -18.41
C MET A 507 6.64 -13.92 -19.22
N LYS A 508 5.85 -14.83 -18.67
CA LYS A 508 4.53 -15.19 -19.19
C LYS A 508 3.48 -14.32 -18.50
N TRP A 509 3.29 -13.11 -19.03
CA TRP A 509 2.36 -12.12 -18.48
C TRP A 509 0.97 -12.72 -18.27
N GLY A 510 0.30 -12.34 -17.20
CA GLY A 510 -0.95 -12.94 -16.75
C GLY A 510 -0.74 -14.19 -15.90
N TYR A 511 0.00 -15.18 -16.38
CA TYR A 511 0.32 -16.38 -15.61
C TYR A 511 1.34 -16.09 -14.48
N HIS A 512 2.47 -15.46 -14.81
CA HIS A 512 3.46 -15.08 -13.79
C HIS A 512 2.93 -13.98 -12.86
N ASP A 513 2.09 -13.08 -13.34
CA ASP A 513 1.38 -12.10 -12.50
C ASP A 513 0.58 -12.81 -11.40
N TRP A 514 -0.17 -13.83 -11.77
CA TRP A 514 -0.94 -14.63 -10.85
C TRP A 514 -0.05 -15.43 -9.88
N LEU A 515 1.02 -16.06 -10.37
CA LEU A 515 1.98 -16.79 -9.51
C LEU A 515 2.62 -15.89 -8.45
N VAL A 516 3.04 -14.69 -8.83
CA VAL A 516 3.62 -13.72 -7.89
C VAL A 516 2.60 -13.39 -6.80
N GLN A 517 1.36 -13.13 -7.15
CA GLN A 517 0.30 -12.86 -6.18
C GLN A 517 0.02 -14.11 -5.31
N TYR A 518 -0.06 -15.28 -5.91
CA TYR A 518 -0.30 -16.54 -5.22
C TYR A 518 0.71 -16.80 -4.09
N PHE A 519 2.00 -16.58 -4.35
CA PHE A 519 3.05 -16.81 -3.35
C PHE A 519 3.21 -15.69 -2.31
N ILE A 520 2.88 -14.45 -2.66
CA ILE A 520 3.05 -13.31 -1.73
C ILE A 520 1.82 -13.09 -0.84
N GLN A 521 0.62 -13.14 -1.42
CA GLN A 521 -0.61 -12.79 -0.68
C GLN A 521 -0.99 -13.83 0.35
N TYR A 522 -0.59 -15.08 0.12
CA TYR A 522 -0.90 -16.21 0.99
C TYR A 522 0.41 -16.94 1.32
N PRO A 523 1.13 -16.51 2.37
CA PRO A 523 2.46 -17.09 2.72
C PRO A 523 2.44 -18.59 3.00
N SER A 524 1.26 -19.18 3.26
CA SER A 524 1.06 -20.63 3.38
C SER A 524 1.09 -21.37 2.05
N HIS A 525 0.86 -20.67 0.93
CA HIS A 525 0.92 -21.26 -0.39
C HIS A 525 2.38 -21.49 -0.81
N ASN A 526 2.62 -22.64 -1.38
CA ASN A 526 3.95 -23.04 -1.82
C ASN A 526 3.89 -23.74 -3.19
N ILE A 527 5.05 -24.04 -3.75
CA ILE A 527 5.15 -24.68 -5.06
C ILE A 527 4.49 -26.04 -5.10
N LEU A 528 4.56 -26.83 -4.01
CA LEU A 528 3.98 -28.16 -3.94
C LEU A 528 2.45 -28.11 -4.09
N ASP A 529 1.80 -27.13 -3.47
CA ASP A 529 0.36 -26.94 -3.60
C ASP A 529 -0.03 -26.60 -5.03
N TRP A 530 0.74 -25.76 -5.71
CA TRP A 530 0.49 -25.44 -7.11
C TRP A 530 0.69 -26.65 -8.04
N LEU A 531 1.72 -27.45 -7.81
CA LEU A 531 1.95 -28.70 -8.55
C LEU A 531 0.79 -29.70 -8.35
N LYS A 532 0.24 -29.83 -7.13
CA LYS A 532 -0.94 -30.66 -6.84
C LYS A 532 -2.17 -30.16 -7.60
N ILE A 533 -2.41 -28.84 -7.62
CA ILE A 533 -3.50 -28.22 -8.39
C ILE A 533 -3.32 -28.48 -9.89
N TYR A 534 -2.09 -28.47 -10.39
CA TYR A 534 -1.80 -28.80 -11.79
C TYR A 534 -2.08 -30.28 -12.08
N GLN A 535 -1.57 -31.19 -11.27
CA GLN A 535 -1.75 -32.64 -11.43
C GLN A 535 -3.23 -33.03 -11.43
N SER A 536 -4.02 -32.50 -10.49
CA SER A 536 -5.47 -32.77 -10.39
C SER A 536 -6.29 -32.17 -11.54
N GLY A 537 -5.71 -31.31 -12.37
CA GLY A 537 -6.41 -30.59 -13.43
C GLY A 537 -7.28 -29.43 -12.94
N GLU A 538 -7.29 -29.12 -11.63
CA GLU A 538 -8.09 -28.04 -11.05
C GLU A 538 -7.65 -26.65 -11.52
N TRP A 539 -6.40 -26.49 -11.99
CA TRP A 539 -5.94 -25.24 -12.59
C TRP A 539 -6.84 -24.74 -13.73
N ARG A 540 -7.55 -25.66 -14.44
CA ARG A 540 -8.49 -25.30 -15.51
C ARG A 540 -9.72 -24.52 -15.03
N LYS A 541 -10.00 -24.55 -13.73
CA LYS A 541 -11.08 -23.81 -13.08
C LYS A 541 -10.63 -22.45 -12.52
N THR A 542 -9.33 -22.17 -12.55
CA THR A 542 -8.76 -20.92 -12.06
C THR A 542 -8.84 -19.82 -13.10
N GLU A 543 -8.77 -18.58 -12.65
CA GLU A 543 -8.74 -17.40 -13.53
C GLU A 543 -7.50 -17.36 -14.45
N VAL A 544 -6.45 -18.11 -14.12
CA VAL A 544 -5.20 -18.15 -14.88
C VAL A 544 -5.23 -19.16 -16.05
N ALA A 545 -6.27 -19.98 -16.14
CA ALA A 545 -6.35 -21.09 -17.12
C ALA A 545 -6.15 -20.64 -18.57
N SER A 546 -6.79 -19.54 -18.99
CA SER A 546 -6.65 -19.00 -20.35
C SER A 546 -5.22 -18.57 -20.68
N TRP A 547 -4.52 -17.98 -19.71
CA TRP A 547 -3.11 -17.62 -19.85
C TRP A 547 -2.20 -18.84 -19.95
N MET A 548 -2.46 -19.88 -19.15
CA MET A 548 -1.69 -21.13 -19.22
C MET A 548 -1.85 -21.81 -20.59
N ILE A 549 -3.08 -21.84 -21.12
CA ILE A 549 -3.34 -22.37 -22.47
C ILE A 549 -2.66 -21.54 -23.55
N TYR A 550 -2.72 -20.20 -23.45
CA TYR A 550 -2.07 -19.30 -24.38
C TYR A 550 -0.56 -19.54 -24.49
N TYR A 551 0.10 -19.87 -23.38
CA TYR A 551 1.54 -20.16 -23.35
C TYR A 551 1.87 -21.64 -23.52
N GLY A 552 0.89 -22.51 -23.80
CA GLY A 552 1.09 -23.96 -23.97
C GLY A 552 1.49 -24.69 -22.68
N LEU A 553 1.14 -24.11 -21.51
CA LEU A 553 1.44 -24.70 -20.20
C LEU A 553 0.42 -25.79 -19.78
N ASP A 554 -0.56 -26.09 -20.60
CA ASP A 554 -1.37 -27.31 -20.53
C ASP A 554 -0.54 -28.57 -20.87
N ASN A 555 0.61 -28.39 -21.51
CA ASN A 555 1.60 -29.45 -21.70
C ASN A 555 2.44 -29.60 -20.42
N PRO A 556 2.49 -30.79 -19.78
CA PRO A 556 3.19 -31.02 -18.53
C PRO A 556 4.69 -30.66 -18.57
N LYS A 557 5.38 -30.97 -19.68
CA LYS A 557 6.80 -30.67 -19.82
C LYS A 557 7.06 -29.17 -19.86
N ALA A 558 6.29 -28.44 -20.67
CA ALA A 558 6.39 -26.98 -20.77
C ALA A 558 6.08 -26.30 -19.42
N PHE A 559 5.06 -26.79 -18.71
CA PHE A 559 4.71 -26.31 -17.37
C PHE A 559 5.84 -26.52 -16.36
N ILE A 560 6.43 -27.72 -16.29
CA ILE A 560 7.52 -28.01 -15.35
C ILE A 560 8.79 -27.21 -15.68
N GLU A 561 9.12 -27.06 -16.96
CA GLU A 561 10.25 -26.21 -17.38
C GLU A 561 10.04 -24.77 -16.94
N ASP A 562 8.83 -24.23 -17.11
CA ASP A 562 8.50 -22.86 -16.74
C ASP A 562 8.49 -22.63 -15.23
N ILE A 563 7.85 -23.49 -14.46
CA ILE A 563 7.77 -23.33 -13.00
C ILE A 563 9.16 -23.46 -12.34
N ARG A 564 10.02 -24.30 -12.87
CA ARG A 564 11.43 -24.39 -12.43
C ARG A 564 12.19 -23.10 -12.72
N TRP A 565 12.01 -22.55 -13.93
CA TRP A 565 12.60 -21.27 -14.30
C TRP A 565 12.09 -20.14 -13.39
N PHE A 566 10.79 -20.10 -13.15
CA PHE A 566 10.17 -19.11 -12.26
C PHE A 566 10.74 -19.19 -10.85
N MET A 567 10.76 -20.37 -10.22
CA MET A 567 11.28 -20.54 -8.86
C MET A 567 12.75 -20.23 -8.73
N LYS A 568 13.56 -20.62 -9.73
CA LYS A 568 14.98 -20.27 -9.77
C LYS A 568 15.18 -18.76 -9.88
N SER A 569 14.43 -18.09 -10.75
CA SER A 569 14.46 -16.64 -10.93
C SER A 569 14.02 -15.92 -9.65
N TRP A 570 12.92 -16.36 -9.03
CA TRP A 570 12.42 -15.81 -7.78
C TRP A 570 13.48 -15.80 -6.67
N HIS A 571 14.11 -16.93 -6.40
CA HIS A 571 15.11 -17.05 -5.35
C HIS A 571 16.42 -16.33 -5.69
N SER A 572 16.86 -16.37 -6.94
CA SER A 572 18.07 -15.68 -7.37
C SER A 572 17.90 -14.15 -7.43
N ALA A 573 16.68 -13.65 -7.41
CA ALA A 573 16.37 -12.21 -7.51
C ALA A 573 16.37 -11.47 -6.17
N ILE A 574 16.46 -12.15 -5.03
CA ILE A 574 16.31 -11.54 -3.70
C ILE A 574 17.25 -10.35 -3.50
N PHE A 575 18.55 -10.49 -3.85
CA PHE A 575 19.50 -9.40 -3.72
C PHE A 575 19.20 -8.19 -4.62
N LYS A 576 18.51 -8.39 -5.75
CA LYS A 576 18.01 -7.31 -6.61
C LYS A 576 16.80 -6.62 -5.98
N ARG A 577 15.86 -7.39 -5.41
CA ARG A 577 14.67 -6.84 -4.73
C ARG A 577 15.04 -5.95 -3.54
N ILE A 578 16.07 -6.32 -2.78
CA ILE A 578 16.57 -5.51 -1.67
C ILE A 578 17.04 -4.13 -2.16
N GLN A 579 17.66 -4.06 -3.33
CA GLN A 579 18.22 -2.85 -3.92
C GLN A 579 17.23 -2.08 -4.82
N PHE A 580 16.05 -2.63 -5.04
CA PHE A 580 15.00 -1.98 -5.82
C PHE A 580 14.55 -0.67 -5.14
N PRO A 581 14.16 0.39 -5.89
CA PRO A 581 13.65 1.63 -5.31
C PRO A 581 12.44 1.44 -4.38
N PRO A 582 12.11 2.41 -3.52
CA PRO A 582 10.84 2.43 -2.80
C PRO A 582 9.65 2.22 -3.74
N ILE A 583 8.67 1.45 -3.32
CA ILE A 583 7.50 1.08 -4.12
C ILE A 583 6.21 1.62 -3.53
N VAL A 584 5.28 2.02 -4.39
CA VAL A 584 3.91 2.30 -3.95
C VAL A 584 3.19 0.96 -3.74
N THR A 585 2.73 0.73 -2.52
CA THR A 585 2.06 -0.53 -2.15
C THR A 585 0.57 -0.44 -2.42
N ILE A 586 0.05 -1.37 -3.21
CA ILE A 586 -1.37 -1.46 -3.60
C ILE A 586 -2.00 -2.82 -3.32
N SER A 587 -1.21 -3.80 -2.91
CA SER A 587 -1.65 -5.18 -2.71
C SER A 587 -1.50 -5.63 -1.26
N ARG A 588 -2.10 -6.78 -0.93
CA ARG A 588 -1.96 -7.43 0.38
C ARG A 588 -0.60 -8.08 0.61
N GLY A 589 0.25 -8.12 -0.41
CA GLY A 589 1.60 -8.66 -0.34
C GLY A 589 2.50 -7.90 -1.29
N SER A 590 3.43 -7.13 -0.75
CA SER A 590 4.39 -6.34 -1.52
C SER A 590 5.82 -6.67 -1.09
N PHE A 591 6.78 -6.45 -2.00
CA PHE A 591 8.19 -6.59 -1.65
C PHE A 591 8.65 -5.45 -0.75
N GLY A 592 9.68 -5.70 0.06
CA GLY A 592 10.21 -4.74 1.00
C GLY A 592 10.00 -5.20 2.45
N PHE A 593 9.37 -4.38 3.29
CA PHE A 593 9.09 -4.77 4.68
C PHE A 593 7.89 -5.69 4.82
N ASP A 594 7.02 -5.73 3.84
CA ASP A 594 5.80 -6.54 3.89
C ASP A 594 6.12 -8.04 3.71
N TYR A 595 6.72 -8.41 2.58
CA TYR A 595 7.18 -9.77 2.34
C TYR A 595 8.62 -9.94 2.83
N ARG A 596 8.76 -10.67 3.95
CA ARG A 596 10.07 -10.89 4.62
C ARG A 596 10.71 -12.14 4.06
N GLU A 597 11.88 -11.99 3.43
CA GLU A 597 12.58 -13.09 2.75
C GLU A 597 14.06 -13.16 3.16
N SER A 598 14.60 -14.38 3.15
CA SER A 598 16.02 -14.65 3.35
C SER A 598 16.68 -15.01 2.03
N GLN A 599 17.94 -14.60 1.85
CA GLN A 599 18.71 -14.96 0.65
C GLN A 599 19.14 -16.43 0.71
N ILE A 600 18.28 -17.30 0.21
CA ILE A 600 18.54 -18.75 0.12
C ILE A 600 18.34 -19.23 -1.32
N PRO A 601 19.13 -20.21 -1.79
CA PRO A 601 18.95 -20.80 -3.11
C PRO A 601 17.65 -21.61 -3.17
N TYR A 602 17.05 -21.68 -4.35
CA TYR A 602 15.95 -22.62 -4.58
C TYR A 602 16.47 -24.05 -4.60
N ILE A 603 15.90 -24.90 -3.77
CA ILE A 603 16.22 -26.33 -3.69
C ILE A 603 14.91 -27.11 -3.76
N GLU A 604 14.76 -27.95 -4.80
CA GLU A 604 13.66 -28.89 -4.86
C GLU A 604 13.82 -29.96 -3.78
N ASN A 605 12.89 -30.02 -2.83
CA ASN A 605 12.84 -31.10 -1.83
C ASN A 605 12.40 -32.43 -2.47
N HIS A 606 12.45 -33.51 -1.71
CA HIS A 606 12.12 -34.85 -2.19
C HIS A 606 10.69 -34.94 -2.71
N GLU A 607 9.73 -34.45 -1.95
CA GLU A 607 8.30 -34.49 -2.29
C GLU A 607 7.99 -33.70 -3.59
N THR A 608 8.62 -32.54 -3.76
CA THR A 608 8.50 -31.74 -4.99
C THR A 608 9.06 -32.49 -6.21
N LYS A 609 10.21 -33.18 -6.06
CA LYS A 609 10.81 -33.97 -7.14
C LYS A 609 9.95 -35.15 -7.56
N GLU A 610 9.43 -35.90 -6.59
CA GLU A 610 8.53 -37.04 -6.85
C GLU A 610 7.26 -36.61 -7.58
N LEU A 611 6.66 -35.50 -7.13
CA LEU A 611 5.44 -34.97 -7.77
C LEU A 611 5.71 -34.50 -9.19
N ILE A 612 6.83 -33.82 -9.43
CA ILE A 612 7.27 -33.41 -10.78
C ILE A 612 7.43 -34.65 -11.70
N GLU A 613 8.09 -35.72 -11.20
CA GLU A 613 8.25 -36.95 -11.98
C GLU A 613 6.90 -37.58 -12.32
N THR A 614 5.96 -37.60 -11.39
CA THR A 614 4.60 -38.10 -11.58
C THR A 614 3.85 -37.29 -12.65
N ILE A 615 3.92 -35.98 -12.59
CA ILE A 615 3.32 -35.08 -13.59
C ILE A 615 3.92 -35.34 -14.99
N LEU A 616 5.25 -35.50 -15.08
CA LEU A 616 5.94 -35.73 -16.36
C LEU A 616 5.64 -37.11 -16.97
N LYS A 617 5.32 -38.13 -16.14
CA LYS A 617 4.91 -39.44 -16.60
C LYS A 617 3.45 -39.48 -17.03
N GLY A 618 2.66 -38.46 -16.72
CA GLY A 618 1.22 -38.42 -16.96
C GLY A 618 0.42 -39.37 -16.06
N GLU A 619 0.99 -39.74 -14.92
CA GLU A 619 0.31 -40.55 -13.90
C GLU A 619 -0.58 -39.64 -13.06
N ALA A 620 -1.91 -39.86 -13.11
CA ALA A 620 -2.91 -39.09 -12.38
C ALA A 620 -3.01 -39.52 -10.90
#